data_0143d9750703e7985c6110a998f720d7
#
_entry.id   0143d9750703e7985c6110a998f720d7
#
_cell.length_a   1.000
_cell.length_b   1.000
_cell.length_c   1.000
_cell.angle_alpha   90.00
_cell.angle_beta   90.00
_cell.angle_gamma   90.00
#
_symmetry.space_group_name_H-M   'P 1'
#
loop_
_entity.id
_entity.type
_entity.pdbx_description
1 polymer ?
#
loop_
_entity_poly.entity_id
_entity_poly.type
_entity_poly.pdbx_seq_one_letter_code
_entity_poly.pdbx_strand_id
1 'polypeptide(L)'
;MMQYATYSVASPEACASIVWRDSTKSAEAAEAMKLNADNILELNLIDEVIVEPLGGSHRNHDQAALILKNSIIKNLEDLKAFETTDLLERRYTRLMGYGSL
;
A
#
# COMPACT_ATOMS: atom_id res chain seq x y z
N MET A 1 3.58 0.86 -3.44
CA MET A 1 3.30 1.90 -2.43
C MET A 1 4.60 2.54 -2.00
N MET A 2 4.64 3.87 -1.79
CA MET A 2 5.85 4.54 -1.29
C MET A 2 6.15 4.11 0.14
N GLN A 3 7.44 4.03 0.50
CA GLN A 3 7.93 3.46 1.76
C GLN A 3 7.31 4.09 3.02
N TYR A 4 7.17 5.41 3.02
CA TYR A 4 6.64 6.16 4.18
C TYR A 4 5.18 6.58 4.02
N ALA A 5 4.49 6.07 3.00
CA ALA A 5 3.06 6.28 2.84
C ALA A 5 2.25 5.41 3.79
N THR A 6 1.01 5.79 4.03
CA THR A 6 0.04 4.99 4.77
C THR A 6 -1.09 4.53 3.84
N TYR A 7 -1.63 3.35 4.13
CA TYR A 7 -2.77 2.80 3.41
C TYR A 7 -3.81 2.36 4.43
N SER A 8 -4.93 3.06 4.50
CA SER A 8 -5.98 2.79 5.49
C SER A 8 -7.36 3.20 4.98
N VAL A 9 -8.39 2.57 5.53
CA VAL A 9 -9.79 2.90 5.26
C VAL A 9 -10.28 4.09 6.11
N ALA A 10 -9.66 4.31 7.27
CA ALA A 10 -10.03 5.34 8.23
C ALA A 10 -8.80 5.76 9.04
N SER A 11 -8.92 6.88 9.78
CA SER A 11 -7.88 7.25 10.75
C SER A 11 -7.87 6.29 11.95
N PRO A 12 -6.74 6.17 12.67
CA PRO A 12 -6.69 5.38 13.90
C PRO A 12 -7.75 5.78 14.93
N GLU A 13 -8.01 7.08 15.07
CA GLU A 13 -9.04 7.62 15.99
C GLU A 13 -10.44 7.18 15.56
N ALA A 14 -10.74 7.24 14.28
CA ALA A 14 -12.02 6.78 13.74
C ALA A 14 -12.19 5.27 13.92
N CYS A 15 -11.15 4.50 13.65
CA CYS A 15 -11.14 3.04 13.87
C CYS A 15 -11.36 2.70 15.35
N ALA A 16 -10.66 3.38 16.26
CA ALA A 16 -10.83 3.20 17.71
C ALA A 16 -12.27 3.49 18.16
N SER A 17 -12.86 4.57 17.65
CA SER A 17 -14.23 4.93 17.94
C SER A 17 -15.24 3.89 17.46
N ILE A 18 -15.02 3.32 16.28
CA ILE A 18 -15.91 2.30 15.70
C ILE A 18 -15.77 0.96 16.44
N VAL A 19 -14.54 0.49 16.70
CA VAL A 19 -14.28 -0.85 17.24
C VAL A 19 -14.47 -0.88 18.76
N TRP A 20 -13.93 0.11 19.48
CA TRP A 20 -13.93 0.14 20.94
C TRP A 20 -14.84 1.20 21.56
N ARG A 21 -15.48 2.05 20.72
CA ARG A 21 -16.27 3.22 21.17
C ARG A 21 -15.46 4.18 22.05
N ASP A 22 -14.14 4.24 21.80
CA ASP A 22 -13.21 5.02 22.61
C ASP A 22 -12.08 5.55 21.71
N SER A 23 -12.16 6.82 21.34
CA SER A 23 -11.16 7.47 20.47
C SER A 23 -9.78 7.63 21.13
N THR A 24 -9.68 7.49 22.45
CA THR A 24 -8.40 7.54 23.17
C THR A 24 -7.52 6.33 22.89
N LYS A 25 -8.08 5.25 22.35
CA LYS A 25 -7.38 4.02 21.93
C LYS A 25 -6.80 4.09 20.52
N SER A 26 -6.50 5.29 20.04
CA SER A 26 -5.95 5.49 18.68
C SER A 26 -4.59 4.81 18.49
N ALA A 27 -3.76 4.71 19.51
CA ALA A 27 -2.46 4.04 19.44
C ALA A 27 -2.62 2.53 19.19
N GLU A 28 -3.50 1.87 19.95
CA GLU A 28 -3.81 0.45 19.76
C GLU A 28 -4.46 0.18 18.41
N ALA A 29 -5.32 1.11 17.96
CA ALA A 29 -5.93 1.03 16.63
C ALA A 29 -4.87 1.14 15.53
N ALA A 30 -3.95 2.09 15.62
CA ALA A 30 -2.87 2.27 14.65
C ALA A 30 -1.99 1.01 14.53
N GLU A 31 -1.65 0.40 15.66
CA GLU A 31 -0.87 -0.84 15.69
C GLU A 31 -1.65 -2.01 15.06
N ALA A 32 -2.92 -2.15 15.38
CA ALA A 32 -3.78 -3.21 14.84
C ALA A 32 -4.04 -3.05 13.33
N MET A 33 -4.14 -1.82 12.82
CA MET A 33 -4.39 -1.52 11.41
C MET A 33 -3.18 -1.79 10.51
N LYS A 34 -1.98 -1.86 11.06
CA LYS A 34 -0.74 -2.16 10.30
C LYS A 34 -0.58 -1.28 9.07
N LEU A 35 -0.61 0.04 9.24
CA LEU A 35 -0.74 1.03 8.17
C LEU A 35 0.50 1.24 7.31
N ASN A 36 1.67 0.80 7.76
CA ASN A 36 2.93 1.02 7.05
C ASN A 36 3.11 0.07 5.87
N ALA A 37 3.96 0.47 4.93
CA ALA A 37 4.14 -0.22 3.66
C ALA A 37 4.56 -1.69 3.81
N ASP A 38 5.47 -1.99 4.73
CA ASP A 38 5.99 -3.35 4.93
C ASP A 38 4.89 -4.29 5.43
N ASN A 39 4.11 -3.86 6.41
CA ASN A 39 2.98 -4.63 6.93
C ASN A 39 1.89 -4.85 5.87
N ILE A 40 1.60 -3.83 5.07
CA ILE A 40 0.61 -3.91 3.98
C ILE A 40 1.09 -4.87 2.89
N LEU A 41 2.40 -4.92 2.62
CA LEU A 41 2.99 -5.88 1.70
C LEU A 41 2.86 -7.33 2.24
N GLU A 42 3.16 -7.55 3.51
CA GLU A 42 2.99 -8.86 4.17
C GLU A 42 1.54 -9.37 4.11
N LEU A 43 0.58 -8.46 4.16
CA LEU A 43 -0.85 -8.78 4.02
C LEU A 43 -1.30 -8.99 2.56
N ASN A 44 -0.38 -8.92 1.59
CA ASN A 44 -0.66 -9.04 0.15
C ASN A 44 -1.67 -8.01 -0.38
N LEU A 45 -1.77 -6.84 0.25
CA LEU A 45 -2.64 -5.76 -0.20
C LEU A 45 -1.98 -4.86 -1.24
N ILE A 46 -0.66 -4.89 -1.32
CA ILE A 46 0.16 -4.21 -2.35
C ILE A 46 1.18 -5.19 -2.92
N ASP A 47 1.80 -4.83 -4.05
CA ASP A 47 2.76 -5.70 -4.75
C ASP A 47 4.21 -5.32 -4.47
N GLU A 48 4.46 -4.06 -4.10
CA GLU A 48 5.81 -3.52 -4.00
C GLU A 48 5.85 -2.34 -3.03
N VAL A 49 6.93 -2.26 -2.26
CA VAL A 49 7.31 -1.05 -1.51
C VAL A 49 8.35 -0.29 -2.31
N ILE A 50 8.06 0.95 -2.64
CA ILE A 50 8.97 1.84 -3.39
C ILE A 50 9.78 2.62 -2.37
N VAL A 51 11.09 2.33 -2.31
CA VAL A 51 12.02 2.97 -1.37
C VAL A 51 12.12 4.46 -1.69
N GLU A 52 12.01 5.30 -0.67
CA GLU A 52 12.11 6.73 -0.80
C GLU A 52 13.55 7.22 -0.63
N PRO A 53 13.90 8.41 -1.17
CA PRO A 53 15.19 9.03 -0.93
C PRO A 53 15.46 9.22 0.56
N LEU A 54 16.73 9.25 0.95
CA LEU A 54 17.11 9.49 2.34
C LEU A 54 16.48 10.78 2.88
N GLY A 55 15.75 10.67 3.97
CA GLY A 55 15.00 11.76 4.58
C GLY A 55 13.58 11.95 4.03
N GLY A 56 13.14 11.11 3.06
CA GLY A 56 11.79 11.12 2.47
C GLY A 56 11.73 11.85 1.12
N SER A 57 10.63 11.62 0.40
CA SER A 57 10.41 12.15 -0.96
C SER A 57 10.42 13.68 -1.01
N HIS A 58 9.99 14.35 0.06
CA HIS A 58 9.96 15.82 0.15
C HIS A 58 11.35 16.46 0.24
N ARG A 59 12.37 15.66 0.58
CA ARG A 59 13.77 16.12 0.65
C ARG A 59 14.46 16.12 -0.70
N ASN A 60 14.04 15.24 -1.61
CA ASN A 60 14.62 15.14 -2.95
C ASN A 60 13.55 14.71 -3.96
N HIS A 61 12.79 15.68 -4.46
CA HIS A 61 11.67 15.43 -5.38
C HIS A 61 12.13 14.77 -6.68
N ASP A 62 13.27 15.18 -7.23
CA ASP A 62 13.78 14.67 -8.51
C ASP A 62 14.16 13.18 -8.38
N GLN A 63 14.84 12.81 -7.31
CA GLN A 63 15.17 11.41 -7.04
C GLN A 63 13.93 10.58 -6.75
N ALA A 64 12.98 11.10 -5.97
CA ALA A 64 11.72 10.44 -5.70
C ALA A 64 10.93 10.18 -7.00
N ALA A 65 10.86 11.17 -7.88
CA ALA A 65 10.21 11.06 -9.17
C ALA A 65 10.87 10.00 -10.06
N LEU A 66 12.21 9.95 -10.08
CA LEU A 66 12.95 8.96 -10.86
C LEU A 66 12.71 7.52 -10.34
N ILE A 67 12.75 7.32 -9.03
CA ILE A 67 12.49 6.03 -8.39
C ILE A 67 11.06 5.56 -8.71
N LEU A 68 10.08 6.44 -8.55
CA LEU A 68 8.68 6.16 -8.86
C LEU A 68 8.48 5.84 -10.35
N LYS A 69 9.08 6.63 -11.25
CA LYS A 69 9.06 6.39 -12.69
C LYS A 69 9.58 4.99 -13.04
N ASN A 70 10.71 4.59 -12.48
CA ASN A 70 11.32 3.29 -12.77
C ASN A 70 10.40 2.15 -12.31
N SER A 71 9.77 2.26 -11.16
CA SER A 71 8.79 1.27 -10.67
C SER A 71 7.55 1.20 -11.57
N ILE A 72 7.00 2.34 -11.98
CA ILE A 72 5.84 2.39 -12.89
C ILE A 72 6.18 1.73 -14.23
N ILE A 73 7.32 2.06 -14.84
CA ILE A 73 7.73 1.50 -16.12
C ILE A 73 7.90 -0.01 -16.01
N LYS A 74 8.61 -0.49 -14.98
CA LYS A 74 8.82 -1.93 -14.75
C LYS A 74 7.49 -2.67 -14.63
N ASN A 75 6.58 -2.20 -13.80
CA ASN A 75 5.28 -2.85 -13.61
C ASN A 75 4.41 -2.79 -14.89
N LEU A 76 4.47 -1.68 -15.63
CA LEU A 76 3.75 -1.56 -16.90
C LEU A 76 4.29 -2.52 -17.97
N GLU A 77 5.59 -2.67 -18.07
CA GLU A 77 6.23 -3.64 -18.98
C GLU A 77 5.82 -5.08 -18.64
N ASP A 78 5.83 -5.44 -17.36
CA ASP A 78 5.39 -6.76 -16.90
C ASP A 78 3.92 -7.02 -17.25
N LEU A 79 3.04 -6.03 -17.07
CA LEU A 79 1.61 -6.15 -17.37
C LEU A 79 1.32 -6.20 -18.87
N LYS A 80 2.11 -5.52 -19.70
CA LYS A 80 1.96 -5.56 -21.17
C LYS A 80 2.22 -6.93 -21.78
N ALA A 81 2.93 -7.81 -21.07
CA ALA A 81 3.19 -9.17 -21.53
C ALA A 81 1.95 -10.08 -21.48
N PHE A 82 0.87 -9.66 -20.81
CA PHE A 82 -0.35 -10.43 -20.68
C PHE A 82 -1.40 -10.00 -21.72
N GLU A 83 -2.19 -10.96 -22.19
CA GLU A 83 -3.42 -10.68 -22.93
C GLU A 83 -4.48 -10.03 -22.03
N THR A 84 -5.39 -9.26 -22.61
CA THR A 84 -6.42 -8.52 -21.84
C THR A 84 -7.26 -9.43 -20.96
N THR A 85 -7.63 -10.61 -21.45
CA THR A 85 -8.40 -11.61 -20.70
C THR A 85 -7.67 -12.08 -19.47
N ASP A 86 -6.37 -12.33 -19.58
CA ASP A 86 -5.52 -12.76 -18.46
C ASP A 86 -5.34 -11.65 -17.42
N LEU A 87 -5.22 -10.39 -17.88
CA LEU A 87 -5.16 -9.23 -16.98
C LEU A 87 -6.44 -9.10 -16.15
N LEU A 88 -7.60 -9.27 -16.76
CA LEU A 88 -8.90 -9.20 -16.11
C LEU A 88 -9.05 -10.32 -15.07
N GLU A 89 -8.68 -11.55 -15.44
CA GLU A 89 -8.72 -12.70 -14.53
C GLU A 89 -7.77 -12.53 -13.33
N ARG A 90 -6.55 -12.07 -13.58
CA ARG A 90 -5.58 -11.76 -12.50
C ARG A 90 -6.11 -10.69 -11.55
N ARG A 91 -6.72 -9.63 -12.09
CA ARG A 91 -7.35 -8.57 -11.30
C ARG A 91 -8.49 -9.13 -10.45
N TYR A 92 -9.36 -9.92 -11.02
CA TYR A 92 -10.48 -10.54 -10.32
C TYR A 92 -9.99 -11.44 -9.19
N THR A 93 -9.07 -12.34 -9.46
CA THR A 93 -8.49 -13.27 -8.49
C THR A 93 -7.85 -12.51 -7.33
N ARG A 94 -7.10 -11.45 -7.62
CA ARG A 94 -6.49 -10.60 -6.60
C ARG A 94 -7.52 -9.95 -5.68
N LEU A 95 -8.54 -9.32 -6.26
CA LEU A 95 -9.58 -8.63 -5.48
C LEU A 95 -10.38 -9.61 -4.61
N MET A 96 -10.68 -10.80 -5.13
CA MET A 96 -11.38 -11.84 -4.38
C MET A 96 -10.52 -12.52 -3.31
N GLY A 97 -9.20 -12.41 -3.43
CA GLY A 97 -8.24 -12.93 -2.47
C GLY A 97 -8.05 -12.06 -1.23
N TYR A 98 -8.50 -10.81 -1.24
CA TYR A 98 -8.35 -9.94 -0.08
C TYR A 98 -9.11 -10.46 1.14
N GLY A 99 -8.43 -10.48 2.29
CA GLY A 99 -8.99 -11.00 3.54
C GLY A 99 -8.96 -12.53 3.67
N SER A 100 -8.48 -13.25 2.67
CA SER A 100 -8.17 -14.68 2.77
C SER A 100 -6.79 -14.85 3.38
N LEU A 101 -6.73 -15.27 4.61
CA LEU A 101 -5.49 -15.57 5.34
C LEU A 101 -5.13 -17.04 5.20
#